data_b93c5b4e2ab9ca48bd1a1b996df988ba
#
_entry.id   b93c5b4e2ab9ca48bd1a1b996df988ba
#
_cell.length_a   1.000
_cell.length_b   1.000
_cell.length_c   1.000
_cell.angle_alpha   90.00
_cell.angle_beta   90.00
_cell.angle_gamma   90.00
#
_symmetry.space_group_name_H-M   'P 1'
#
loop_
_entity.id
_entity.type
_entity.pdbx_description
1 polymer ?
#
loop_
_entity_poly.entity_id
_entity_poly.type
_entity_poly.pdbx_seq_one_letter_code
_entity_poly.pdbx_strand_id
1 'polypeptide(L)'
;MALVPADRDRWLALGLLGLVLLLAYLLLLHPWWTRPLLQTQQQIDALQQRELRQRMQLRQAPQIQTQLQAVATAEARRPGFLTETTTELATAGLVQRLEAVVLAASPGNRSCAITNRSPLDDERAGRERFRKVTVQVRLRCGTPELAAALHALESGTPRLFVDNLNVLAQRYFFLPGQSAQQGGLDVSFDLYGYLRPLPAVPDAR
;
A
#
# COMPACT_ATOMS: atom_id res chain seq x y z
N MET A 1 -12.68 -94.13 17.44
CA MET A 1 -11.63 -93.59 18.36
C MET A 1 -11.94 -92.14 18.59
N ALA A 2 -12.59 -91.84 19.71
CA ALA A 2 -12.96 -90.48 20.10
C ALA A 2 -11.69 -89.79 20.65
N LEU A 3 -11.24 -88.83 19.92
CA LEU A 3 -10.17 -87.98 20.42
C LEU A 3 -10.63 -87.21 21.66
N VAL A 4 -9.95 -87.42 22.72
CA VAL A 4 -10.16 -86.95 24.06
C VAL A 4 -10.40 -85.41 24.04
N PRO A 5 -11.53 -84.92 24.61
CA PRO A 5 -11.86 -83.47 24.58
C PRO A 5 -10.86 -82.60 25.31
N ALA A 6 -10.01 -83.17 26.16
CA ALA A 6 -8.98 -82.49 26.94
C ALA A 6 -7.83 -81.86 26.06
N ASP A 7 -7.52 -82.41 24.89
CA ASP A 7 -6.47 -81.89 24.05
C ASP A 7 -6.92 -80.68 23.23
N ARG A 8 -8.16 -80.66 22.83
CA ARG A 8 -8.73 -79.48 22.09
C ARG A 8 -8.82 -78.23 22.98
N ASP A 9 -9.20 -78.45 24.25
CA ASP A 9 -9.30 -77.31 25.21
C ASP A 9 -7.89 -76.76 25.54
N ARG A 10 -6.87 -77.61 25.58
CA ARG A 10 -5.46 -77.19 25.81
C ARG A 10 -4.94 -76.41 24.62
N TRP A 11 -5.23 -76.82 23.39
CA TRP A 11 -4.83 -76.08 22.21
C TRP A 11 -5.57 -74.76 22.05
N LEU A 12 -6.82 -74.69 22.44
CA LEU A 12 -7.61 -73.45 22.51
C LEU A 12 -7.10 -72.51 23.60
N ALA A 13 -6.73 -73.01 24.74
CA ALA A 13 -6.13 -72.24 25.82
C ALA A 13 -4.79 -71.65 25.46
N LEU A 14 -3.91 -72.45 24.78
CA LEU A 14 -2.61 -71.96 24.28
C LEU A 14 -2.79 -70.94 23.17
N GLY A 15 -3.75 -71.11 22.26
CA GLY A 15 -4.06 -70.13 21.23
C GLY A 15 -4.58 -68.80 21.81
N LEU A 16 -5.43 -68.88 22.81
CA LEU A 16 -5.96 -67.69 23.50
C LEU A 16 -4.87 -66.97 24.28
N LEU A 17 -3.98 -67.74 24.97
CA LEU A 17 -2.84 -67.18 25.70
C LEU A 17 -1.85 -66.51 24.72
N GLY A 18 -1.56 -67.11 23.54
CA GLY A 18 -0.76 -66.52 22.50
C GLY A 18 -1.36 -65.24 21.95
N LEU A 19 -2.71 -65.22 21.77
CA LEU A 19 -3.43 -64.00 21.29
C LEU A 19 -3.35 -62.89 22.32
N VAL A 20 -3.52 -63.19 23.59
CA VAL A 20 -3.42 -62.19 24.68
C VAL A 20 -1.99 -61.63 24.78
N LEU A 21 -0.97 -62.48 24.68
CA LEU A 21 0.42 -62.05 24.69
C LEU A 21 0.75 -61.18 23.48
N LEU A 22 0.23 -61.54 22.29
CA LEU A 22 0.40 -60.75 21.07
C LEU A 22 -0.29 -59.40 21.18
N LEU A 23 -1.50 -59.34 21.71
CA LEU A 23 -2.22 -58.11 21.98
C LEU A 23 -1.49 -57.24 23.04
N ALA A 24 -1.00 -57.86 24.12
CA ALA A 24 -0.23 -57.14 25.12
C ALA A 24 1.08 -56.59 24.52
N TYR A 25 1.76 -57.34 23.66
CA TYR A 25 2.96 -56.87 22.94
C TYR A 25 2.62 -55.69 22.02
N LEU A 26 1.54 -55.79 21.23
CA LEU A 26 1.13 -54.72 20.30
C LEU A 26 0.69 -53.45 21.06
N LEU A 27 0.01 -53.58 22.21
CA LEU A 27 -0.51 -52.44 22.95
C LEU A 27 0.54 -51.76 23.84
N LEU A 28 1.48 -52.51 24.43
CA LEU A 28 2.47 -51.97 25.37
C LEU A 28 3.80 -51.65 24.74
N LEU A 29 4.38 -52.58 23.93
CA LEU A 29 5.75 -52.40 23.37
C LEU A 29 5.77 -51.65 22.07
N HIS A 30 4.79 -51.90 21.17
CA HIS A 30 4.77 -51.30 19.85
C HIS A 30 4.64 -49.75 19.91
N PRO A 31 3.72 -49.13 20.67
CA PRO A 31 3.65 -47.67 20.73
C PRO A 31 4.83 -47.02 21.42
N TRP A 32 5.47 -47.70 22.34
CA TRP A 32 6.60 -47.12 23.08
C TRP A 32 7.89 -47.06 22.24
N TRP A 33 8.07 -47.93 21.27
CA TRP A 33 9.22 -47.92 20.37
C TRP A 33 9.00 -47.10 19.09
N THR A 34 7.79 -47.10 18.57
CA THR A 34 7.49 -46.42 17.30
C THR A 34 7.24 -44.92 17.48
N ARG A 35 6.69 -44.46 18.61
CA ARG A 35 6.43 -43.04 18.89
C ARG A 35 7.70 -42.16 18.83
N PRO A 36 8.81 -42.52 19.51
CA PRO A 36 10.01 -41.67 19.49
C PRO A 36 10.64 -41.59 18.09
N LEU A 37 10.57 -42.68 17.30
CA LEU A 37 11.12 -42.68 15.93
C LEU A 37 10.32 -41.71 15.01
N LEU A 38 9.00 -41.74 15.09
CA LEU A 38 8.13 -40.85 14.30
C LEU A 38 8.30 -39.38 14.70
N GLN A 39 8.48 -39.10 15.99
CA GLN A 39 8.73 -37.73 16.47
C GLN A 39 10.07 -37.18 15.94
N THR A 40 11.09 -38.00 15.93
CA THR A 40 12.40 -37.60 15.41
C THR A 40 12.34 -37.32 13.90
N GLN A 41 11.63 -38.16 13.13
CA GLN A 41 11.44 -37.90 11.69
C GLN A 41 10.65 -36.61 11.46
N GLN A 42 9.58 -36.36 12.20
CA GLN A 42 8.82 -35.12 12.08
C GLN A 42 9.66 -33.86 12.40
N GLN A 43 10.59 -33.98 13.38
CA GLN A 43 11.51 -32.88 13.69
C GLN A 43 12.52 -32.64 12.56
N ILE A 44 13.05 -33.68 11.97
CA ILE A 44 13.97 -33.59 10.83
C ILE A 44 13.26 -32.94 9.64
N ASP A 45 12.05 -33.39 9.32
CA ASP A 45 11.25 -32.83 8.22
C ASP A 45 10.92 -31.36 8.46
N ALA A 46 10.56 -31.00 9.70
CA ALA A 46 10.28 -29.61 10.06
C ALA A 46 11.53 -28.71 9.94
N LEU A 47 12.69 -29.20 10.33
CA LEU A 47 13.96 -28.49 10.19
C LEU A 47 14.37 -28.34 8.72
N GLN A 48 14.23 -29.38 7.92
CA GLN A 48 14.50 -29.34 6.47
C GLN A 48 13.55 -28.34 5.76
N GLN A 49 12.27 -28.32 6.10
CA GLN A 49 11.33 -27.35 5.56
C GLN A 49 11.67 -25.89 5.94
N ARG A 50 12.16 -25.68 7.18
CA ARG A 50 12.64 -24.36 7.60
C ARG A 50 13.89 -23.94 6.82
N GLU A 51 14.83 -24.83 6.65
CA GLU A 51 16.05 -24.59 5.88
C GLU A 51 15.75 -24.28 4.41
N LEU A 52 14.86 -25.05 3.78
CA LEU A 52 14.42 -24.79 2.40
C LEU A 52 13.75 -23.41 2.26
N ARG A 53 12.89 -23.03 3.20
CA ARG A 53 12.26 -21.71 3.22
C ARG A 53 13.29 -20.59 3.34
N GLN A 54 14.26 -20.73 4.24
CA GLN A 54 15.33 -19.75 4.40
C GLN A 54 16.21 -19.66 3.14
N ARG A 55 16.56 -20.77 2.53
CA ARG A 55 17.30 -20.78 1.27
C ARG A 55 16.55 -20.12 0.13
N MET A 56 15.23 -20.32 0.03
CA MET A 56 14.42 -19.64 -0.97
C MET A 56 14.36 -18.14 -0.74
N GLN A 57 14.22 -17.69 0.50
CA GLN A 57 14.27 -16.28 0.85
C GLN A 57 15.60 -15.62 0.50
N LEU A 58 16.71 -16.31 0.81
CA LEU A 58 18.04 -15.82 0.45
C LEU A 58 18.26 -15.74 -1.07
N ARG A 59 17.70 -16.68 -1.85
CA ARG A 59 17.75 -16.61 -3.32
C ARG A 59 16.94 -15.46 -3.90
N GLN A 60 15.86 -15.07 -3.24
CA GLN A 60 15.03 -13.94 -3.68
C GLN A 60 15.61 -12.57 -3.27
N ALA A 61 16.47 -12.54 -2.23
CA ALA A 61 17.06 -11.30 -1.73
C ALA A 61 17.73 -10.43 -2.81
N PRO A 62 18.57 -10.96 -3.73
CA PRO A 62 19.21 -10.13 -4.75
C PRO A 62 18.20 -9.56 -5.75
N GLN A 63 17.15 -10.31 -6.09
CA GLN A 63 16.08 -9.79 -6.98
C GLN A 63 15.31 -8.65 -6.33
N ILE A 64 15.01 -8.77 -5.04
CA ILE A 64 14.32 -7.71 -4.27
C ILE A 64 15.22 -6.47 -4.19
N GLN A 65 16.52 -6.65 -3.96
CA GLN A 65 17.48 -5.53 -3.91
C GLN A 65 17.56 -4.80 -5.26
N THR A 66 17.63 -5.50 -6.37
CA THR A 66 17.64 -4.88 -7.70
C THR A 66 16.34 -4.14 -8.00
N GLN A 67 15.19 -4.68 -7.61
CA GLN A 67 13.91 -4.00 -7.75
C GLN A 67 13.84 -2.75 -6.86
N LEU A 68 14.29 -2.81 -5.62
CA LEU A 68 14.34 -1.66 -4.73
C LEU A 68 15.24 -0.55 -5.29
N GLN A 69 16.41 -0.90 -5.84
CA GLN A 69 17.28 0.07 -6.50
C GLN A 69 16.62 0.69 -7.75
N ALA A 70 15.95 -0.13 -8.56
CA ALA A 70 15.22 0.37 -9.72
C ALA A 70 14.10 1.33 -9.35
N VAL A 71 13.33 1.01 -8.31
CA VAL A 71 12.28 1.89 -7.77
C VAL A 71 12.88 3.18 -7.20
N ALA A 72 13.96 3.07 -6.41
CA ALA A 72 14.63 4.24 -5.84
C ALA A 72 15.17 5.18 -6.91
N THR A 73 15.77 4.64 -7.99
CA THR A 73 16.24 5.46 -9.12
C THR A 73 15.11 6.06 -9.92
N ALA A 74 14.00 5.35 -10.10
CA ALA A 74 12.80 5.89 -10.77
C ALA A 74 12.16 7.01 -9.95
N GLU A 75 12.07 6.85 -8.62
CA GLU A 75 11.55 7.87 -7.72
C GLU A 75 12.47 9.11 -7.65
N ALA A 76 13.80 8.93 -7.70
CA ALA A 76 14.73 10.04 -7.75
C ALA A 76 14.59 10.89 -9.03
N ARG A 77 14.23 10.24 -10.15
CA ARG A 77 14.00 10.95 -11.44
C ARG A 77 12.67 11.69 -11.49
N ARG A 78 11.63 11.14 -10.88
CA ARG A 78 10.27 11.72 -10.84
C ARG A 78 9.65 11.48 -9.46
N PRO A 79 9.96 12.33 -8.47
CA PRO A 79 9.39 12.18 -7.15
C PRO A 79 7.86 12.27 -7.22
N GLY A 80 7.21 11.18 -6.78
CA GLY A 80 5.75 11.11 -6.70
C GLY A 80 5.21 11.77 -5.44
N PHE A 81 6.06 11.89 -4.42
CA PHE A 81 5.71 12.48 -3.12
C PHE A 81 6.23 13.90 -3.01
N LEU A 82 5.55 14.69 -2.16
CA LEU A 82 6.02 16.00 -1.76
C LEU A 82 7.36 15.87 -1.04
N THR A 83 8.24 16.85 -1.23
CA THR A 83 9.59 16.87 -0.64
C THR A 83 9.58 17.31 0.82
N GLU A 84 8.53 18.02 1.23
CA GLU A 84 8.33 18.58 2.54
C GLU A 84 8.03 17.47 3.57
N THR A 85 8.47 17.67 4.80
CA THR A 85 8.34 16.69 5.88
C THR A 85 7.10 16.90 6.75
N THR A 86 6.56 18.13 6.77
CA THR A 86 5.38 18.48 7.59
C THR A 86 4.22 18.95 6.71
N THR A 87 3.01 18.86 7.25
CA THR A 87 1.78 19.25 6.55
C THR A 87 1.77 20.75 6.25
N GLU A 88 2.25 21.56 7.19
CA GLU A 88 2.28 23.02 7.08
C GLU A 88 3.25 23.47 5.97
N LEU A 89 4.45 22.89 5.94
CA LEU A 89 5.43 23.17 4.90
C LEU A 89 4.94 22.69 3.53
N ALA A 90 4.31 21.53 3.48
CA ALA A 90 3.73 20.99 2.25
C ALA A 90 2.59 21.86 1.72
N THR A 91 1.72 22.38 2.60
CA THR A 91 0.67 23.32 2.23
C THR A 91 1.26 24.61 1.63
N ALA A 92 2.28 25.18 2.28
CA ALA A 92 2.99 26.36 1.77
C ALA A 92 3.65 26.06 0.39
N GLY A 93 4.28 24.89 0.27
CA GLY A 93 4.88 24.44 -1.01
C GLY A 93 3.86 24.27 -2.13
N LEU A 94 2.67 23.70 -1.84
CA LEU A 94 1.58 23.58 -2.81
C LEU A 94 1.08 24.95 -3.27
N VAL A 95 0.89 25.89 -2.34
CA VAL A 95 0.46 27.27 -2.65
C VAL A 95 1.50 27.97 -3.52
N GLN A 96 2.78 27.89 -3.17
CA GLN A 96 3.86 28.52 -3.94
C GLN A 96 3.95 27.94 -5.37
N ARG A 97 3.77 26.63 -5.52
CA ARG A 97 3.73 25.98 -6.83
C ARG A 97 2.55 26.44 -7.67
N LEU A 98 1.37 26.48 -7.05
CA LEU A 98 0.16 26.97 -7.71
C LEU A 98 0.39 28.40 -8.24
N GLU A 99 0.95 29.30 -7.42
CA GLU A 99 1.26 30.67 -7.82
C GLU A 99 2.23 30.72 -9.00
N ALA A 100 3.29 29.92 -8.95
CA ALA A 100 4.27 29.85 -10.03
C ALA A 100 3.64 29.35 -11.35
N VAL A 101 2.79 28.34 -11.30
CA VAL A 101 2.12 27.77 -12.48
C VAL A 101 1.11 28.78 -13.05
N VAL A 102 0.31 29.44 -12.22
CA VAL A 102 -0.66 30.44 -12.66
C VAL A 102 0.05 31.64 -13.27
N LEU A 103 1.15 32.11 -12.69
CA LEU A 103 1.97 33.19 -13.24
C LEU A 103 2.60 32.81 -14.57
N ALA A 104 3.04 31.57 -14.73
CA ALA A 104 3.59 31.06 -16.01
C ALA A 104 2.52 30.96 -17.09
N ALA A 105 1.29 30.53 -16.73
CA ALA A 105 0.17 30.44 -17.65
C ALA A 105 -0.38 31.83 -18.06
N SER A 106 -0.27 32.83 -17.18
CA SER A 106 -0.75 34.20 -17.42
C SER A 106 0.21 35.23 -16.86
N PRO A 107 1.23 35.61 -17.60
CA PRO A 107 2.20 36.63 -17.18
C PRO A 107 1.52 37.96 -16.81
N GLY A 108 1.72 38.39 -15.56
CA GLY A 108 1.10 39.58 -15.01
C GLY A 108 -0.34 39.41 -14.57
N ASN A 109 -0.85 38.19 -14.39
CA ASN A 109 -2.19 37.83 -13.90
C ASN A 109 -3.33 38.52 -14.68
N ARG A 110 -3.16 38.72 -15.95
CA ARG A 110 -4.12 39.46 -16.79
C ARG A 110 -5.32 38.61 -17.20
N SER A 111 -5.06 37.36 -17.53
CA SER A 111 -6.09 36.40 -18.03
C SER A 111 -6.33 35.22 -17.09
N CYS A 112 -5.51 35.04 -16.07
CA CYS A 112 -5.70 34.06 -15.01
C CYS A 112 -5.20 34.62 -13.67
N ALA A 113 -6.04 34.59 -12.64
CA ALA A 113 -5.70 35.06 -11.30
C ALA A 113 -6.27 34.16 -10.23
N ILE A 114 -5.51 33.99 -9.14
CA ILE A 114 -5.98 33.29 -7.95
C ILE A 114 -6.87 34.23 -7.15
N THR A 115 -8.12 33.83 -6.91
CA THR A 115 -9.08 34.59 -6.11
C THR A 115 -9.15 34.13 -4.66
N ASN A 116 -8.98 32.85 -4.43
CA ASN A 116 -8.93 32.29 -3.06
C ASN A 116 -8.04 31.03 -3.02
N ARG A 117 -7.44 30.78 -1.85
CA ARG A 117 -6.70 29.60 -1.51
C ARG A 117 -6.88 29.32 -0.02
N SER A 118 -7.37 28.16 0.32
CA SER A 118 -7.62 27.75 1.72
C SER A 118 -7.08 26.34 1.92
N PRO A 119 -6.23 26.11 2.90
CA PRO A 119 -5.87 24.74 3.27
C PRO A 119 -7.11 24.01 3.78
N LEU A 120 -7.26 22.76 3.40
CA LEU A 120 -8.29 21.87 3.91
C LEU A 120 -7.63 20.88 4.86
N ASP A 121 -8.11 20.88 6.09
CA ASP A 121 -7.71 19.87 7.07
C ASP A 121 -8.37 18.54 6.71
N ASP A 122 -7.55 17.52 6.54
CA ASP A 122 -8.06 16.18 6.29
C ASP A 122 -8.38 15.50 7.62
N GLU A 123 -9.66 15.39 7.94
CA GLU A 123 -10.14 14.70 9.15
C GLU A 123 -9.71 13.21 9.19
N ARG A 124 -9.25 12.66 8.07
CA ARG A 124 -8.74 11.28 7.95
C ARG A 124 -7.23 11.16 8.08
N ALA A 125 -6.52 12.27 8.29
CA ALA A 125 -5.06 12.35 8.27
C ALA A 125 -4.32 11.37 9.22
N GLY A 126 -5.01 10.74 10.18
CA GLY A 126 -4.42 9.74 11.09
C GLY A 126 -4.73 8.28 10.74
N ARG A 127 -5.62 8.01 9.77
CA ARG A 127 -6.09 6.66 9.43
C ARG A 127 -5.51 6.12 8.13
N GLU A 128 -4.96 6.99 7.29
CA GLU A 128 -4.41 6.60 6.00
C GLU A 128 -2.91 6.35 6.07
N ARG A 129 -2.45 5.36 5.29
CA ARG A 129 -1.03 5.02 5.19
C ARG A 129 -0.17 6.17 4.65
N PHE A 130 -0.76 7.00 3.80
CA PHE A 130 -0.11 8.16 3.18
C PHE A 130 -0.85 9.42 3.60
N ARG A 131 -0.11 10.38 4.15
CA ARG A 131 -0.68 11.65 4.57
C ARG A 131 -0.95 12.52 3.35
N LYS A 132 -2.22 12.82 3.10
CA LYS A 132 -2.69 13.70 2.05
C LYS A 132 -2.67 15.15 2.56
N VAL A 133 -2.20 16.07 1.71
CA VAL A 133 -2.27 17.51 1.98
C VAL A 133 -3.10 18.14 0.87
N THR A 134 -4.15 18.88 1.22
CA THR A 134 -5.11 19.43 0.29
C THR A 134 -5.23 20.94 0.45
N VAL A 135 -5.28 21.64 -0.67
CA VAL A 135 -5.55 23.09 -0.72
C VAL A 135 -6.73 23.31 -1.66
N GLN A 136 -7.80 23.90 -1.15
CA GLN A 136 -8.90 24.37 -1.98
C GLN A 136 -8.49 25.65 -2.70
N VAL A 137 -8.66 25.66 -4.00
CA VAL A 137 -8.25 26.75 -4.88
C VAL A 137 -9.46 27.31 -5.62
N ARG A 138 -9.49 28.64 -5.76
CA ARG A 138 -10.42 29.31 -6.64
C ARG A 138 -9.67 30.25 -7.56
N LEU A 139 -9.90 30.08 -8.87
CA LEU A 139 -9.24 30.84 -9.92
C LEU A 139 -10.29 31.58 -10.77
N ARG A 140 -9.88 32.68 -11.36
CA ARG A 140 -10.60 33.28 -12.47
C ARG A 140 -9.66 33.29 -13.66
N CYS A 141 -9.98 32.50 -14.68
CA CYS A 141 -9.08 32.25 -15.81
C CYS A 141 -9.81 32.27 -17.15
N GLY A 142 -9.06 32.53 -18.23
CA GLY A 142 -9.46 32.17 -19.57
C GLY A 142 -9.35 30.65 -19.80
N THR A 143 -10.03 30.15 -20.82
CA THR A 143 -10.01 28.69 -21.14
C THR A 143 -8.63 28.15 -21.46
N PRO A 144 -7.80 28.82 -22.33
CA PRO A 144 -6.46 28.28 -22.64
C PRO A 144 -5.51 28.33 -21.44
N GLU A 145 -5.58 29.37 -20.61
CA GLU A 145 -4.74 29.51 -19.42
C GLU A 145 -5.10 28.47 -18.37
N LEU A 146 -6.40 28.20 -18.20
CA LEU A 146 -6.87 27.14 -17.30
C LEU A 146 -6.31 25.77 -17.73
N ALA A 147 -6.45 25.44 -19.02
CA ALA A 147 -5.96 24.17 -19.54
C ALA A 147 -4.43 24.03 -19.37
N ALA A 148 -3.68 25.10 -19.65
CA ALA A 148 -2.24 25.13 -19.45
C ALA A 148 -1.85 24.96 -17.97
N ALA A 149 -2.56 25.65 -17.06
CA ALA A 149 -2.30 25.57 -15.62
C ALA A 149 -2.58 24.17 -15.07
N LEU A 150 -3.75 23.58 -15.38
CA LEU A 150 -4.09 22.23 -14.95
C LEU A 150 -3.09 21.19 -15.47
N HIS A 151 -2.75 21.29 -16.76
CA HIS A 151 -1.73 20.41 -17.35
C HIS A 151 -0.37 20.53 -16.65
N ALA A 152 0.07 21.76 -16.37
CA ALA A 152 1.35 22.00 -15.70
C ALA A 152 1.35 21.49 -14.23
N LEU A 153 0.24 21.59 -13.54
CA LEU A 153 0.10 21.06 -12.18
C LEU A 153 0.19 19.52 -12.14
N GLU A 154 -0.52 18.83 -13.05
CA GLU A 154 -0.58 17.37 -13.04
C GLU A 154 0.64 16.71 -13.69
N SER A 155 1.24 17.34 -14.72
CA SER A 155 2.44 16.81 -15.40
C SER A 155 3.74 17.13 -14.68
N GLY A 156 3.70 18.01 -13.66
CA GLY A 156 4.85 18.47 -12.89
C GLY A 156 5.47 17.43 -11.97
N THR A 157 6.56 17.83 -11.33
CA THR A 157 7.23 17.07 -10.24
C THR A 157 7.33 17.95 -8.99
N PRO A 158 6.88 17.43 -7.82
CA PRO A 158 6.23 16.17 -7.54
C PRO A 158 4.85 16.06 -8.18
N ARG A 159 4.28 14.85 -8.22
CA ARG A 159 2.94 14.65 -8.76
C ARG A 159 1.90 15.30 -7.86
N LEU A 160 1.12 16.20 -8.45
CA LEU A 160 -0.04 16.82 -7.84
C LEU A 160 -1.30 16.30 -8.54
N PHE A 161 -2.39 16.33 -7.83
CA PHE A 161 -3.68 15.85 -8.31
C PHE A 161 -4.71 16.95 -8.12
N VAL A 162 -5.61 17.04 -9.08
CA VAL A 162 -6.76 17.95 -9.05
C VAL A 162 -8.03 17.15 -8.89
N ASP A 163 -8.86 17.51 -7.91
CA ASP A 163 -10.13 16.88 -7.62
C ASP A 163 -11.23 17.94 -7.45
N ASN A 164 -12.50 17.51 -7.46
CA ASN A 164 -13.67 18.38 -7.27
C ASN A 164 -13.69 19.61 -8.19
N LEU A 165 -13.22 19.44 -9.42
CA LEU A 165 -13.14 20.52 -10.39
C LEU A 165 -14.53 21.00 -10.78
N ASN A 166 -14.82 22.28 -10.50
CA ASN A 166 -16.05 22.97 -10.89
C ASN A 166 -15.68 24.21 -11.73
N VAL A 167 -16.26 24.29 -12.91
CA VAL A 167 -15.99 25.37 -13.87
C VAL A 167 -17.30 26.08 -14.22
N LEU A 168 -17.39 27.36 -13.88
CA LEU A 168 -18.52 28.21 -14.15
C LEU A 168 -18.15 29.28 -15.14
N ALA A 169 -18.79 29.29 -16.32
CA ALA A 169 -18.60 30.35 -17.30
C ALA A 169 -19.38 31.61 -16.86
N GLN A 170 -18.66 32.69 -16.66
CA GLN A 170 -19.27 33.99 -16.40
C GLN A 170 -19.57 34.71 -17.73
N ARG A 171 -20.85 34.93 -18.05
CA ARG A 171 -21.25 35.74 -19.17
C ARG A 171 -21.39 37.20 -18.69
N TYR A 172 -20.52 38.06 -19.20
CA TYR A 172 -20.69 39.50 -18.99
C TYR A 172 -21.61 40.07 -20.08
N PHE A 173 -22.65 40.80 -19.67
CA PHE A 173 -23.40 41.59 -20.59
C PHE A 173 -22.57 42.83 -20.98
N PHE A 174 -22.36 43.02 -22.26
CA PHE A 174 -21.69 44.22 -22.76
C PHE A 174 -22.52 45.46 -22.46
N LEU A 175 -22.00 46.33 -21.64
CA LEU A 175 -22.52 47.69 -21.50
C LEU A 175 -21.73 48.55 -22.51
N PRO A 176 -22.43 49.32 -23.41
CA PRO A 176 -21.76 50.18 -24.35
C PRO A 176 -20.89 51.21 -23.61
N GLY A 177 -19.59 51.26 -23.93
CA GLY A 177 -18.64 52.18 -23.31
C GLY A 177 -17.65 51.60 -22.29
N GLN A 178 -17.77 50.33 -21.91
CA GLN A 178 -16.74 49.63 -21.13
C GLN A 178 -15.85 48.78 -22.04
N SER A 179 -14.52 48.88 -21.86
CA SER A 179 -13.58 47.97 -22.49
C SER A 179 -14.00 46.55 -22.22
N ALA A 180 -14.12 45.73 -23.27
CA ALA A 180 -14.51 44.30 -23.15
C ALA A 180 -13.63 43.60 -22.12
N GLN A 181 -14.14 43.46 -20.88
CA GLN A 181 -13.55 42.51 -19.93
C GLN A 181 -13.84 41.12 -20.49
N GLN A 182 -12.79 40.47 -20.94
CA GLN A 182 -12.89 39.11 -21.45
C GLN A 182 -13.59 38.23 -20.41
N GLY A 183 -14.73 37.65 -20.81
CA GLY A 183 -15.49 36.72 -19.96
C GLY A 183 -14.53 35.62 -19.47
N GLY A 184 -14.41 35.49 -18.16
CA GLY A 184 -13.56 34.52 -17.51
C GLY A 184 -14.34 33.32 -17.01
N LEU A 185 -13.67 32.23 -16.81
CA LEU A 185 -14.17 31.08 -16.08
C LEU A 185 -13.89 31.30 -14.58
N ASP A 186 -14.92 31.12 -13.76
CA ASP A 186 -14.77 30.98 -12.31
C ASP A 186 -14.58 29.49 -12.03
N VAL A 187 -13.39 29.13 -11.53
CA VAL A 187 -12.96 27.74 -11.38
C VAL A 187 -12.62 27.47 -9.94
N SER A 188 -13.20 26.41 -9.38
CA SER A 188 -12.83 25.92 -8.06
C SER A 188 -12.43 24.46 -8.14
N PHE A 189 -11.40 24.08 -7.41
CA PHE A 189 -10.90 22.71 -7.32
C PHE A 189 -10.09 22.48 -6.06
N ASP A 190 -9.87 21.21 -5.72
CA ASP A 190 -9.02 20.77 -4.64
C ASP A 190 -7.70 20.28 -5.21
N LEU A 191 -6.61 20.98 -4.90
CA LEU A 191 -5.26 20.60 -5.27
C LEU A 191 -4.64 19.81 -4.13
N TYR A 192 -4.17 18.59 -4.39
CA TYR A 192 -3.55 17.78 -3.34
C TYR A 192 -2.30 17.03 -3.79
N GLY A 193 -1.51 16.68 -2.80
CA GLY A 193 -0.34 15.82 -2.93
C GLY A 193 -0.18 14.94 -1.70
N TYR A 194 0.72 13.95 -1.80
CA TYR A 194 1.00 13.03 -0.71
C TYR A 194 2.37 13.27 -0.13
N LEU A 195 2.46 13.31 1.20
CA LEU A 195 3.73 13.31 1.90
C LEU A 195 4.38 11.93 1.87
N ARG A 196 5.70 11.91 1.84
CA ARG A 196 6.46 10.66 1.98
C ARG A 196 6.17 10.04 3.35
N PRO A 197 5.83 8.75 3.41
CA PRO A 197 5.64 8.07 4.68
C PRO A 197 6.94 8.09 5.46
N LEU A 198 6.87 8.45 6.75
CA LEU A 198 7.99 8.28 7.64
C LEU A 198 8.39 6.80 7.69
N PRO A 199 9.69 6.46 7.69
CA PRO A 199 10.11 5.09 7.88
C PRO A 199 9.47 4.58 9.18
N ALA A 200 8.77 3.44 9.09
CA ALA A 200 8.21 2.79 10.26
C ALA A 200 9.35 2.52 11.23
N VAL A 201 9.28 3.11 12.42
CA VAL A 201 10.19 2.75 13.50
C VAL A 201 9.91 1.27 13.77
N PRO A 202 10.90 0.36 13.63
CA PRO A 202 10.67 -1.03 13.96
C PRO A 202 10.27 -1.07 15.44
N ASP A 203 9.06 -1.61 15.70
CA ASP A 203 8.62 -1.88 17.06
C ASP A 203 9.70 -2.70 17.75
N ALA A 204 10.41 -2.07 18.68
CA ALA A 204 11.33 -2.73 19.59
C ALA A 204 10.49 -3.63 20.51
N ARG A 205 10.30 -4.90 20.08
CA ARG A 205 9.81 -5.99 20.92
C ARG A 205 10.97 -6.87 21.35
#